data_90204d7f4dfcd29b8723ab14ef722714
#
_entry.id   90204d7f4dfcd29b8723ab14ef722714
#
_cell.length_a   1.000
_cell.length_b   1.000
_cell.length_c   1.000
_cell.angle_alpha   90.00
_cell.angle_beta   90.00
_cell.angle_gamma   90.00
#
_symmetry.space_group_name_H-M   'P 1'
#
loop_
_entity.id
_entity.type
_entity.pdbx_description
1 polymer ?
#
loop_
_entity_poly.entity_id
_entity_poly.type
_entity_poly.pdbx_seq_one_letter_code
_entity_poly.pdbx_strand_id
1 'polypeptide(L)'
;MYNIGMTFDLLPGSYPEYKQAHDDLWPEIAASMSDNNVDMAIFRFGEQLFLHATAPTEQDWLKSREHPGLMKWSDYMANLLVTDGDGQIVFHIMEEAFAFGSFVP
;
A
#
# COMPACT_ATOMS: atom_id res chain seq x y z
N MET A 1 4.66 -16.03 -8.16
CA MET A 1 4.64 -14.63 -7.73
C MET A 1 3.66 -14.45 -6.59
N TYR A 2 4.08 -13.72 -5.56
CA TYR A 2 3.20 -13.39 -4.44
C TYR A 2 2.38 -12.16 -4.79
N ASN A 3 1.07 -12.21 -4.54
CA ASN A 3 0.15 -11.10 -4.75
C ASN A 3 -0.51 -10.73 -3.44
N ILE A 4 -0.72 -9.43 -3.22
CA ILE A 4 -1.55 -8.96 -2.13
C ILE A 4 -2.50 -7.88 -2.65
N GLY A 5 -3.76 -7.95 -2.24
CA GLY A 5 -4.75 -6.92 -2.48
C GLY A 5 -5.32 -6.44 -1.16
N MET A 6 -5.43 -5.13 -1.02
CA MET A 6 -6.04 -4.56 0.18
C MET A 6 -6.86 -3.33 -0.18
N THR A 7 -7.84 -3.03 0.65
CA THR A 7 -8.67 -1.85 0.49
C THR A 7 -8.69 -1.04 1.78
N PHE A 8 -8.81 0.27 1.64
CA PHE A 8 -8.84 1.21 2.75
C PHE A 8 -9.47 2.50 2.26
N ASP A 9 -9.84 3.38 3.19
CA ASP A 9 -10.64 4.54 2.86
C ASP A 9 -9.90 5.84 3.13
N LEU A 10 -10.09 6.82 2.22
CA LEU A 10 -9.64 8.19 2.39
C LEU A 10 -10.57 8.93 3.36
N LEU A 11 -9.99 9.84 4.16
CA LEU A 11 -10.80 10.86 4.80
C LEU A 11 -11.34 11.81 3.73
N PRO A 12 -12.56 12.36 3.91
CA PRO A 12 -13.14 13.26 2.93
C PRO A 12 -12.21 14.42 2.61
N GLY A 13 -11.99 14.66 1.31
CA GLY A 13 -11.15 15.76 0.84
C GLY A 13 -9.65 15.50 0.86
N SER A 14 -9.20 14.31 1.28
CA SER A 14 -7.76 14.02 1.42
C SER A 14 -7.09 13.56 0.13
N TYR A 15 -7.85 13.23 -0.90
CA TYR A 15 -7.25 12.63 -2.10
C TYR A 15 -6.17 13.49 -2.76
N PRO A 16 -6.35 14.80 -2.94
CA PRO A 16 -5.32 15.61 -3.60
C PRO A 16 -3.97 15.52 -2.89
N GLU A 17 -3.95 15.59 -1.55
CA GLU A 17 -2.71 15.46 -0.78
C GLU A 17 -2.17 14.03 -0.84
N TYR A 18 -3.06 13.04 -0.75
CA TYR A 18 -2.69 11.62 -0.86
C TYR A 18 -2.00 11.35 -2.20
N LYS A 19 -2.59 11.83 -3.28
CA LYS A 19 -2.05 11.68 -4.64
C LYS A 19 -0.68 12.36 -4.75
N GLN A 20 -0.56 13.59 -4.25
CA GLN A 20 0.68 14.34 -4.32
C GLN A 20 1.80 13.64 -3.56
N ALA A 21 1.49 13.12 -2.38
CA ALA A 21 2.47 12.40 -1.56
C ALA A 21 3.02 11.16 -2.28
N HIS A 22 2.18 10.48 -3.06
CA HIS A 22 2.60 9.31 -3.83
C HIS A 22 3.33 9.69 -5.10
N ASP A 23 2.94 10.77 -5.78
CA ASP A 23 3.65 11.25 -6.97
C ASP A 23 5.06 11.74 -6.61
N ASP A 24 5.24 12.25 -5.39
CA ASP A 24 6.52 12.69 -4.84
C ASP A 24 7.00 11.70 -3.77
N LEU A 25 6.88 10.41 -4.04
CA LEU A 25 7.18 9.36 -3.07
C LEU A 25 8.57 9.53 -2.46
N TRP A 26 8.65 9.36 -1.15
CA TRP A 26 9.92 9.47 -0.44
C TRP A 26 10.92 8.44 -0.98
N PRO A 27 12.19 8.85 -1.24
CA PRO A 27 13.17 7.93 -1.81
C PRO A 27 13.37 6.64 -1.03
N GLU A 28 13.33 6.70 0.32
CA GLU A 28 13.49 5.51 1.16
C GLU A 28 12.30 4.54 1.03
N ILE A 29 11.11 5.06 0.76
CA ILE A 29 9.93 4.21 0.54
C ILE A 29 10.03 3.53 -0.83
N ALA A 30 10.42 4.29 -1.85
CA ALA A 30 10.65 3.73 -3.18
C ALA A 30 11.74 2.65 -3.14
N ALA A 31 12.84 2.91 -2.43
CA ALA A 31 13.94 1.96 -2.30
C ALA A 31 13.51 0.68 -1.57
N SER A 32 12.69 0.78 -0.52
CA SER A 32 12.24 -0.40 0.22
C SER A 32 11.46 -1.35 -0.68
N MET A 33 10.76 -0.83 -1.67
CA MET A 33 10.04 -1.64 -2.64
C MET A 33 10.97 -2.17 -3.74
N SER A 34 11.75 -1.29 -4.39
CA SER A 34 12.61 -1.71 -5.49
C SER A 34 13.68 -2.71 -5.05
N ASP A 35 14.23 -2.57 -3.84
CA ASP A 35 15.24 -3.49 -3.31
C ASP A 35 14.68 -4.91 -3.08
N ASN A 36 13.37 -5.05 -2.98
CA ASN A 36 12.70 -6.32 -2.75
C ASN A 36 11.85 -6.75 -3.95
N ASN A 37 12.03 -6.09 -5.09
CA ASN A 37 11.30 -6.39 -6.34
C ASN A 37 9.79 -6.35 -6.16
N VAL A 38 9.29 -5.38 -5.40
CA VAL A 38 7.86 -5.15 -5.19
C VAL A 38 7.36 -4.18 -6.25
N ASP A 39 6.31 -4.58 -6.95
CA ASP A 39 5.55 -3.71 -7.84
C ASP A 39 4.20 -3.43 -7.19
N MET A 40 3.72 -2.20 -7.33
CA MET A 40 2.50 -1.77 -6.64
C MET A 40 1.70 -0.79 -7.49
N ALA A 41 0.39 -0.92 -7.44
CA ALA A 41 -0.52 0.07 -8.00
C ALA A 41 -1.67 0.30 -7.01
N ILE A 42 -2.14 1.54 -6.94
CA ILE A 42 -3.27 1.91 -6.10
C ILE A 42 -4.32 2.55 -6.99
N PHE A 43 -5.55 2.05 -6.90
CA PHE A 43 -6.69 2.56 -7.64
C PHE A 43 -7.70 3.17 -6.69
N ARG A 44 -8.48 4.10 -7.19
CA ARG A 44 -9.47 4.82 -6.40
C ARG A 44 -10.86 4.67 -7.00
N PHE A 45 -11.85 4.47 -6.12
CA PHE A 45 -13.26 4.58 -6.48
C PHE A 45 -13.95 5.35 -5.35
N GLY A 46 -14.37 6.60 -5.63
CA GLY A 46 -14.89 7.48 -4.57
C GLY A 46 -13.83 7.77 -3.53
N GLU A 47 -14.14 7.54 -2.26
CA GLU A 47 -13.19 7.69 -1.16
C GLU A 47 -12.50 6.35 -0.83
N GLN A 48 -12.75 5.31 -1.59
CA GLN A 48 -12.18 3.99 -1.38
C GLN A 48 -10.98 3.77 -2.27
N LEU A 49 -9.91 3.24 -1.67
CA LEU A 49 -8.67 2.91 -2.37
C LEU A 49 -8.49 1.40 -2.41
N PHE A 50 -7.90 0.93 -3.49
CA PHE A 50 -7.59 -0.48 -3.73
C PHE A 50 -6.12 -0.58 -4.08
N LEU A 51 -5.35 -1.28 -3.26
CA LEU A 51 -3.93 -1.49 -3.47
C LEU A 51 -3.72 -2.92 -3.95
N HIS A 52 -2.98 -3.05 -5.04
CA HIS A 52 -2.47 -4.35 -5.50
C HIS A 52 -0.95 -4.27 -5.54
N ALA A 53 -0.29 -5.23 -4.93
CA ALA A 53 1.15 -5.35 -4.98
C ALA A 53 1.56 -6.77 -5.32
N THR A 54 2.72 -6.91 -5.96
CA THR A 54 3.33 -8.18 -6.27
C THR A 54 4.77 -8.19 -5.78
N ALA A 55 5.25 -9.36 -5.42
CA ALA A 55 6.65 -9.59 -5.05
C ALA A 55 7.04 -10.99 -5.49
N PRO A 56 8.35 -11.31 -5.62
CA PRO A 56 8.76 -12.67 -5.97
C PRO A 56 8.25 -13.70 -4.96
N THR A 57 8.32 -13.37 -3.67
CA THR A 57 7.83 -14.22 -2.57
C THR A 57 7.15 -13.37 -1.50
N GLU A 58 6.37 -14.03 -0.63
CA GLU A 58 5.79 -13.36 0.52
C GLU A 58 6.86 -12.73 1.42
N GLN A 59 8.00 -13.38 1.56
CA GLN A 59 9.09 -12.85 2.38
C GLN A 59 9.66 -11.55 1.82
N ASP A 60 9.76 -11.44 0.51
CA ASP A 60 10.18 -10.20 -0.14
C ASP A 60 9.20 -9.07 0.17
N TRP A 61 7.90 -9.36 0.12
CA TRP A 61 6.87 -8.39 0.49
C TRP A 61 7.02 -7.96 1.94
N LEU A 62 7.13 -8.90 2.86
CA LEU A 62 7.27 -8.59 4.29
C LEU A 62 8.53 -7.79 4.56
N LYS A 63 9.64 -8.14 3.91
CA LYS A 63 10.90 -7.42 4.05
C LYS A 63 10.79 -5.98 3.56
N SER A 64 10.04 -5.74 2.47
CA SER A 64 9.80 -4.39 1.98
C SER A 64 9.06 -3.52 2.99
N ARG A 65 8.31 -4.13 3.92
CA ARG A 65 7.55 -3.43 4.97
C ARG A 65 8.34 -3.16 6.23
N GLU A 66 9.60 -3.59 6.31
CA GLU A 66 10.43 -3.48 7.52
C GLU A 66 11.28 -2.20 7.57
N HIS A 67 11.29 -1.40 6.50
CA HIS A 67 12.12 -0.21 6.43
C HIS A 67 11.71 0.80 7.51
N PRO A 68 12.68 1.38 8.27
CA PRO A 68 12.35 2.34 9.34
C PRO A 68 11.53 3.55 8.87
N GLY A 69 11.73 3.99 7.62
CA GLY A 69 10.98 5.09 7.03
C GLY A 69 9.49 4.83 6.89
N LEU A 70 9.08 3.54 6.88
CA LEU A 70 7.66 3.19 6.77
C LEU A 70 6.85 3.62 7.98
N MET A 71 7.45 3.68 9.17
CA MET A 71 6.74 4.16 10.34
C MET A 71 6.36 5.65 10.18
N LYS A 72 7.30 6.46 9.70
CA LYS A 72 7.02 7.88 9.43
C LYS A 72 6.01 8.06 8.31
N TRP A 73 6.13 7.24 7.25
CA TRP A 73 5.19 7.26 6.14
C TRP A 73 3.79 6.89 6.61
N SER A 74 3.68 5.85 7.43
CA SER A 74 2.40 5.42 8.00
C SER A 74 1.78 6.50 8.88
N ASP A 75 2.59 7.19 9.69
CA ASP A 75 2.12 8.30 10.52
C ASP A 75 1.58 9.44 9.66
N TYR A 76 2.24 9.74 8.55
CA TYR A 76 1.77 10.74 7.60
C TYR A 76 0.45 10.29 6.96
N MET A 77 0.41 9.05 6.46
CA MET A 77 -0.80 8.53 5.82
C MET A 77 -1.99 8.47 6.78
N ALA A 78 -1.75 8.23 8.06
CA ALA A 78 -2.83 8.20 9.07
C ALA A 78 -3.59 9.52 9.18
N ASN A 79 -3.02 10.63 8.72
CA ASN A 79 -3.72 11.92 8.67
C ASN A 79 -4.66 12.04 7.47
N LEU A 80 -4.54 11.16 6.48
CA LEU A 80 -5.26 11.23 5.21
C LEU A 80 -6.25 10.07 5.05
N LEU A 81 -6.12 9.03 5.87
CA LEU A 81 -6.88 7.79 5.76
C LEU A 81 -7.72 7.56 7.02
N VAL A 82 -8.77 6.75 6.87
CA VAL A 82 -9.60 6.35 8.00
C VAL A 82 -8.78 5.48 8.95
N THR A 83 -8.81 5.83 10.24
CA THR A 83 -8.12 5.11 11.30
C THR A 83 -9.10 4.55 12.31
N ASP A 84 -8.65 3.56 13.09
CA ASP A 84 -9.43 3.00 14.18
C ASP A 84 -9.29 3.84 15.47
N GLY A 85 -9.85 3.35 16.58
CA GLY A 85 -9.81 4.06 17.86
C GLY A 85 -8.40 4.23 18.44
N ASP A 86 -7.43 3.46 17.97
CA ASP A 86 -6.02 3.53 18.40
C ASP A 86 -5.15 4.35 17.42
N GLY A 87 -5.77 4.99 16.44
CA GLY A 87 -5.06 5.80 15.45
C GLY A 87 -4.35 4.98 14.36
N GLN A 88 -4.66 3.70 14.25
CA GLN A 88 -4.08 2.84 13.23
C GLN A 88 -4.93 2.88 11.97
N ILE A 89 -4.28 2.92 10.80
CA ILE A 89 -4.99 2.87 9.52
C ILE A 89 -5.74 1.54 9.41
N VAL A 90 -7.00 1.59 8.98
CA VAL A 90 -7.82 0.40 8.80
C VAL A 90 -7.58 -0.16 7.41
N PHE A 91 -6.89 -1.30 7.32
CA PHE A 91 -6.70 -2.03 6.08
C PHE A 91 -7.55 -3.30 6.09
N HIS A 92 -8.20 -3.57 4.96
CA HIS A 92 -8.88 -4.84 4.75
C HIS A 92 -8.12 -5.64 3.70
N ILE A 93 -7.57 -6.77 4.09
CA ILE A 93 -6.90 -7.68 3.15
C ILE A 93 -7.99 -8.39 2.36
N MET A 94 -7.88 -8.33 1.02
CA MET A 94 -8.86 -8.95 0.14
C MET A 94 -8.42 -10.35 -0.24
N GLU A 95 -9.40 -11.26 -0.30
CA GLU A 95 -9.16 -12.62 -0.78
C GLU A 95 -8.94 -12.58 -2.29
N GLU A 96 -7.91 -13.28 -2.77
CA GLU A 96 -7.70 -13.44 -4.19
C GLU A 96 -8.74 -14.38 -4.77
N ALA A 97 -9.58 -13.86 -5.66
CA ALA A 97 -10.64 -14.66 -6.27
C ALA A 97 -10.14 -15.43 -7.50
N PHE A 98 -9.14 -14.88 -8.21
CA PHE A 98 -8.65 -15.46 -9.46
C PHE A 98 -7.29 -14.85 -9.80
N ALA A 99 -6.38 -15.65 -10.30
CA ALA A 99 -5.10 -15.21 -10.82
C ALA A 99 -4.81 -15.91 -12.16
N PHE A 100 -4.20 -15.17 -13.08
CA PHE A 100 -3.85 -15.68 -14.41
C PHE A 100 -2.53 -15.06 -14.86
N GLY A 101 -1.79 -15.79 -15.64
CA GLY A 101 -0.54 -15.28 -16.22
C GLY A 101 0.54 -15.10 -15.16
N SER A 102 1.17 -13.93 -15.17
CA SER A 102 2.28 -13.63 -14.24
C SER A 102 1.85 -13.53 -12.79
N PHE A 103 0.55 -13.46 -12.50
CA PHE A 103 0.04 -13.39 -11.13
C PHE A 103 -0.13 -14.76 -10.47
N VAL A 104 -0.02 -15.84 -11.25
CA VAL A 104 -0.13 -17.19 -10.68
C VAL A 104 1.13 -17.47 -9.86
N PRO A 105 0.99 -18.02 -8.63
CA PRO A 105 2.13 -18.35 -7.77
C PRO A 105 3.06 -19.40 -8.38
#